data_2707e1055d073f2670fa48919c2f4d21
#
_entry.id   2707e1055d073f2670fa48919c2f4d21
#
_cell.length_a   1.000
_cell.length_b   1.000
_cell.length_c   1.000
_cell.angle_alpha   90.00
_cell.angle_beta   90.00
_cell.angle_gamma   90.00
#
_symmetry.space_group_name_H-M   'P 1'
#
loop_
_entity.id
_entity.type
_entity.pdbx_description
1 polymer ?
#
loop_
_entity_poly.entity_id
_entity_poly.type
_entity_poly.pdbx_seq_one_letter_code
_entity_poly.pdbx_strand_id
1 'polypeptide(L)'
;MGEEIFIDANIFLEMFLDDSKAQECEDFLKNLEKKEITAITSDFLINTSLLQIIFKNKKYDQLLKNAILFFNSYKPLYIFRPSMEDSYNAAIIMKEKKLDYDDSLVLASMKKLGIKKLATLD
;
A
#
# COMPACT_ATOMS: atom_id res chain seq x y z
N MET A 1 16.22 -14.24 6.69
CA MET A 1 15.40 -13.09 7.01
C MET A 1 15.80 -11.92 6.16
N GLY A 2 14.90 -11.47 5.35
CA GLY A 2 15.16 -10.38 4.46
C GLY A 2 14.70 -9.04 5.03
N GLU A 3 15.02 -8.02 4.30
CA GLU A 3 14.54 -6.67 4.58
C GLU A 3 13.04 -6.58 4.25
N GLU A 4 12.33 -5.77 5.01
CA GLU A 4 10.89 -5.54 4.83
C GLU A 4 10.62 -4.05 4.71
N ILE A 5 9.69 -3.69 3.83
CA ILE A 5 9.28 -2.30 3.66
C ILE A 5 7.76 -2.25 3.52
N PHE A 6 7.13 -1.32 4.22
CA PHE A 6 5.69 -1.10 4.09
C PHE A 6 5.44 -0.15 2.91
N ILE A 7 4.49 -0.50 2.04
CA ILE A 7 4.19 0.27 0.84
C ILE A 7 2.84 0.97 1.02
N ASP A 8 2.85 2.30 0.90
CA ASP A 8 1.63 3.08 0.94
C ASP A 8 0.85 2.92 -0.37
N ALA A 9 -0.47 3.09 -0.29
CA ALA A 9 -1.36 2.93 -1.45
C ALA A 9 -0.98 3.83 -2.62
N ASN A 10 -0.48 5.03 -2.36
CA ASN A 10 -0.15 5.99 -3.42
C ASN A 10 0.93 5.49 -4.38
N ILE A 11 1.83 4.59 -3.92
CA ILE A 11 2.84 3.99 -4.80
C ILE A 11 2.16 3.13 -5.87
N PHE A 12 1.22 2.27 -5.46
CA PHE A 12 0.48 1.42 -6.38
C PHE A 12 -0.42 2.23 -7.30
N LEU A 13 -1.14 3.20 -6.72
CA LEU A 13 -2.08 4.03 -7.49
C LEU A 13 -1.38 4.85 -8.56
N GLU A 14 -0.23 5.43 -8.24
CA GLU A 14 0.54 6.21 -9.21
C GLU A 14 0.88 5.35 -10.43
N MET A 15 1.31 4.11 -10.18
CA MET A 15 1.64 3.17 -11.24
C MET A 15 0.41 2.77 -12.07
N PHE A 16 -0.69 2.37 -11.41
CA PHE A 16 -1.89 1.92 -12.10
C PHE A 16 -2.56 3.04 -12.90
N LEU A 17 -2.57 4.26 -12.38
CA LEU A 17 -3.21 5.40 -13.04
C LEU A 17 -2.31 6.06 -14.08
N ASP A 18 -1.09 5.57 -14.24
CA ASP A 18 -0.11 6.10 -15.18
C ASP A 18 0.11 7.60 -15.00
N ASP A 19 0.18 8.02 -13.74
CA ASP A 19 0.42 9.41 -13.39
C ASP A 19 1.91 9.77 -13.54
N SER A 20 2.29 11.01 -13.23
CA SER A 20 3.61 11.54 -13.55
C SER A 20 4.80 10.75 -12.98
N LYS A 21 4.61 10.05 -11.86
CA LYS A 21 5.66 9.24 -11.22
C LYS A 21 5.47 7.75 -11.41
N ALA A 22 4.62 7.35 -12.36
CA ALA A 22 4.29 5.93 -12.58
C ALA A 22 5.54 5.09 -12.86
N GLN A 23 6.44 5.59 -13.71
CA GLN A 23 7.65 4.86 -14.06
C GLN A 23 8.57 4.68 -12.85
N GLU A 24 8.72 5.71 -12.03
CA GLU A 24 9.54 5.62 -10.81
C GLU A 24 8.97 4.58 -9.85
N CYS A 25 7.66 4.55 -9.70
CA CYS A 25 6.99 3.58 -8.83
C CYS A 25 7.13 2.16 -9.37
N GLU A 26 6.96 1.97 -10.67
CA GLU A 26 7.13 0.66 -11.29
C GLU A 26 8.56 0.15 -11.11
N ASP A 27 9.55 1.01 -11.35
CA ASP A 27 10.96 0.64 -11.20
C ASP A 27 11.29 0.30 -9.75
N PHE A 28 10.72 1.06 -8.81
CA PHE A 28 10.89 0.77 -7.39
C PHE A 28 10.35 -0.61 -7.02
N LEU A 29 9.14 -0.95 -7.47
CA LEU A 29 8.53 -2.23 -7.17
C LEU A 29 9.28 -3.39 -7.82
N LYS A 30 9.77 -3.21 -9.04
CA LYS A 30 10.61 -4.22 -9.71
C LYS A 30 11.92 -4.41 -8.98
N ASN A 31 12.49 -3.35 -8.44
CA ASN A 31 13.75 -3.39 -7.72
C ASN A 31 13.62 -4.17 -6.39
N LEU A 32 12.47 -4.06 -5.72
CA LEU A 32 12.21 -4.85 -4.52
C LEU A 32 12.27 -6.35 -4.84
N GLU A 33 11.71 -6.75 -5.97
CA GLU A 33 11.74 -8.15 -6.39
C GLU A 33 13.17 -8.61 -6.65
N LYS A 34 13.97 -7.80 -7.35
CA LYS A 34 15.37 -8.12 -7.64
C LYS A 34 16.20 -8.27 -6.37
N LYS A 35 15.97 -7.42 -5.40
CA LYS A 35 16.74 -7.42 -4.14
C LYS A 35 16.18 -8.37 -3.10
N GLU A 36 15.11 -9.07 -3.43
CA GLU A 36 14.42 -10.00 -2.52
C GLU A 36 13.98 -9.31 -1.23
N ILE A 37 13.49 -8.09 -1.35
CA ILE A 37 12.92 -7.32 -0.24
C ILE A 37 11.44 -7.60 -0.19
N THR A 38 10.92 -7.92 1.00
CA THR A 38 9.50 -8.16 1.19
C THR A 38 8.74 -6.82 1.20
N ALA A 39 7.76 -6.70 0.32
CA ALA A 39 6.88 -5.55 0.26
C ALA A 39 5.61 -5.88 1.05
N ILE A 40 5.30 -5.08 2.06
CA ILE A 40 4.12 -5.30 2.88
C ILE A 40 3.13 -4.18 2.66
N THR A 41 1.87 -4.51 2.46
CA THR A 41 0.79 -3.54 2.48
C THR A 41 -0.41 -4.17 3.16
N SER A 42 -1.45 -3.40 3.45
CA SER A 42 -2.63 -3.96 4.09
C SER A 42 -3.73 -4.22 3.05
N ASP A 43 -4.61 -5.15 3.37
CA ASP A 43 -5.80 -5.40 2.55
C ASP A 43 -6.66 -4.13 2.48
N PHE A 44 -6.69 -3.34 3.55
CA PHE A 44 -7.39 -2.06 3.56
C PHE A 44 -6.85 -1.12 2.47
N LEU A 45 -5.52 -0.98 2.37
CA LEU A 45 -4.91 -0.12 1.35
C LEU A 45 -5.13 -0.65 -0.06
N ILE A 46 -5.10 -1.97 -0.24
CA ILE A 46 -5.40 -2.58 -1.54
C ILE A 46 -6.82 -2.22 -1.95
N ASN A 47 -7.79 -2.43 -1.06
CA ASN A 47 -9.18 -2.15 -1.39
C ASN A 47 -9.46 -0.67 -1.60
N THR A 48 -8.84 0.21 -0.83
CA THR A 48 -8.99 1.66 -1.09
C THR A 48 -8.39 2.04 -2.44
N SER A 49 -7.28 1.40 -2.84
CA SER A 49 -6.69 1.63 -4.16
C SER A 49 -7.64 1.21 -5.28
N LEU A 50 -8.26 0.04 -5.14
CA LEU A 50 -9.22 -0.44 -6.14
C LEU A 50 -10.43 0.50 -6.26
N LEU A 51 -10.92 1.00 -5.12
CA LEU A 51 -12.02 1.98 -5.13
C LEU A 51 -11.61 3.28 -5.82
N GLN A 52 -10.39 3.75 -5.61
CA GLN A 52 -9.89 4.95 -6.27
C GLN A 52 -9.83 4.79 -7.79
N ILE A 53 -9.44 3.61 -8.27
CA ILE A 53 -9.42 3.32 -9.70
C ILE A 53 -10.84 3.46 -10.27
N ILE A 54 -11.83 2.90 -9.58
CA ILE A 54 -13.23 2.95 -10.00
C ILE A 54 -13.72 4.41 -10.05
N PHE A 55 -13.44 5.19 -9.00
CA PHE A 55 -13.93 6.56 -8.91
C PHE A 55 -13.27 7.51 -9.90
N LYS A 56 -12.00 7.28 -10.24
CA LYS A 56 -11.25 8.20 -11.11
C LYS A 56 -11.38 7.91 -12.59
N ASN A 57 -11.93 6.76 -12.97
CA ASN A 57 -11.98 6.35 -14.37
C ASN A 57 -13.36 5.85 -14.75
N LYS A 58 -13.98 6.48 -15.76
CA LYS A 58 -15.28 6.03 -16.25
C LYS A 58 -15.21 4.63 -16.87
N LYS A 59 -14.09 4.32 -17.53
CA LYS A 59 -13.87 3.01 -18.15
C LYS A 59 -12.85 2.24 -17.32
N TYR A 60 -13.19 1.96 -16.08
CA TYR A 60 -12.27 1.36 -15.11
C TYR A 60 -12.07 -0.15 -15.27
N ASP A 61 -12.93 -0.82 -16.02
CA ASP A 61 -13.00 -2.28 -16.02
C ASP A 61 -11.65 -2.98 -16.25
N GLN A 62 -10.97 -2.64 -17.33
CA GLN A 62 -9.68 -3.30 -17.65
C GLN A 62 -8.60 -2.92 -16.65
N LEU A 63 -8.56 -1.65 -16.26
CA LEU A 63 -7.56 -1.17 -15.30
C LEU A 63 -7.74 -1.85 -13.94
N LEU A 64 -8.99 -2.00 -13.51
CA LEU A 64 -9.31 -2.67 -12.25
C LEU A 64 -8.85 -4.13 -12.27
N LYS A 65 -9.14 -4.84 -13.37
CA LYS A 65 -8.71 -6.23 -13.53
C LYS A 65 -7.19 -6.35 -13.51
N ASN A 66 -6.50 -5.44 -14.20
CA ASN A 66 -5.03 -5.43 -14.24
C ASN A 66 -4.44 -5.20 -12.85
N ALA A 67 -5.03 -4.30 -12.07
CA ALA A 67 -4.58 -4.03 -10.71
C ALA A 67 -4.76 -5.26 -9.80
N ILE A 68 -5.91 -5.92 -9.90
CA ILE A 68 -6.18 -7.13 -9.13
C ILE A 68 -5.17 -8.23 -9.48
N LEU A 69 -4.91 -8.42 -10.77
CA LEU A 69 -3.93 -9.40 -11.24
C LEU A 69 -2.52 -9.07 -10.73
N PHE A 70 -2.16 -7.79 -10.72
CA PHE A 70 -0.88 -7.37 -10.18
C PHE A 70 -0.74 -7.77 -8.70
N PHE A 71 -1.71 -7.42 -7.89
CA PHE A 71 -1.67 -7.76 -6.47
C PHE A 71 -1.64 -9.27 -6.22
N ASN A 72 -2.29 -10.04 -7.10
CA ASN A 72 -2.31 -11.49 -6.98
C ASN A 72 -0.98 -12.14 -7.41
N SER A 73 -0.20 -11.49 -8.25
CA SER A 73 0.99 -12.10 -8.86
C SER A 73 2.32 -11.45 -8.47
N TYR A 74 2.30 -10.31 -7.78
CA TYR A 74 3.53 -9.63 -7.39
C TYR A 74 4.21 -10.41 -6.26
N LYS A 75 5.31 -11.08 -6.58
CA LYS A 75 5.96 -12.04 -5.66
C LYS A 75 6.40 -11.47 -4.33
N PRO A 76 7.00 -10.26 -4.26
CA PRO A 76 7.47 -9.75 -2.97
C PRO A 76 6.36 -9.41 -1.97
N LEU A 77 5.10 -9.40 -2.40
CA LEU A 77 4.01 -8.85 -1.62
C LEU A 77 3.54 -9.79 -0.50
N TYR A 78 3.50 -9.24 0.71
CA TYR A 78 2.81 -9.82 1.84
C TYR A 78 1.65 -8.89 2.22
N ILE A 79 0.43 -9.43 2.26
CA ILE A 79 -0.77 -8.64 2.57
C ILE A 79 -1.09 -8.80 4.05
N PHE A 80 -0.99 -7.69 4.79
CA PHE A 80 -1.31 -7.66 6.21
C PHE A 80 -2.78 -7.30 6.39
N ARG A 81 -3.46 -8.01 7.28
CA ARG A 81 -4.85 -7.74 7.62
C ARG A 81 -4.93 -7.17 9.04
N PRO A 82 -5.14 -5.85 9.18
CA PRO A 82 -5.26 -5.24 10.50
C PRO A 82 -6.42 -5.82 11.30
N SER A 83 -6.21 -6.01 12.59
CA SER A 83 -7.24 -6.45 13.53
C SER A 83 -8.01 -5.25 14.07
N MET A 84 -9.07 -5.52 14.83
CA MET A 84 -9.79 -4.45 15.53
C MET A 84 -8.89 -3.75 16.56
N GLU A 85 -7.96 -4.47 17.16
CA GLU A 85 -6.98 -3.86 18.06
C GLU A 85 -6.09 -2.87 17.31
N ASP A 86 -5.66 -3.22 16.10
CA ASP A 86 -4.88 -2.31 15.27
C ASP A 86 -5.68 -1.05 14.91
N SER A 87 -6.98 -1.21 14.63
CA SER A 87 -7.88 -0.09 14.36
C SER A 87 -8.03 0.80 15.59
N TYR A 88 -8.14 0.20 16.77
CA TYR A 88 -8.22 0.96 18.02
C TYR A 88 -6.94 1.78 18.25
N ASN A 89 -5.79 1.16 18.02
CA ASN A 89 -4.50 1.85 18.12
C ASN A 89 -4.40 2.97 17.08
N ALA A 90 -4.94 2.77 15.87
CA ALA A 90 -4.99 3.81 14.85
C ALA A 90 -5.82 5.00 15.33
N ALA A 91 -6.94 4.75 16.00
CA ALA A 91 -7.78 5.82 16.55
C ALA A 91 -7.01 6.67 17.55
N ILE A 92 -6.18 6.04 18.39
CA ILE A 92 -5.32 6.75 19.33
C ILE A 92 -4.30 7.62 18.58
N ILE A 93 -3.65 7.06 17.57
CA ILE A 93 -2.64 7.76 16.76
C ILE A 93 -3.26 8.97 16.05
N MET A 94 -4.48 8.85 15.54
CA MET A 94 -5.18 9.96 14.89
C MET A 94 -5.21 11.20 15.80
N LYS A 95 -5.58 10.98 17.04
CA LYS A 95 -5.70 12.09 17.99
C LYS A 95 -4.34 12.65 18.40
N GLU A 96 -3.38 11.78 18.68
CA GLU A 96 -2.06 12.19 19.14
C GLU A 96 -1.25 12.92 18.05
N LYS A 97 -1.31 12.42 16.82
CA LYS A 97 -0.48 12.93 15.72
C LYS A 97 -1.25 13.78 14.72
N LYS A 98 -2.55 13.96 14.90
CA LYS A 98 -3.42 14.74 14.01
C LYS A 98 -3.35 14.26 12.58
N LEU A 99 -3.39 12.94 12.41
CA LEU A 99 -3.41 12.28 11.10
C LEU A 99 -4.81 11.76 10.81
N ASP A 100 -5.11 11.52 9.53
CA ASP A 100 -6.36 10.86 9.18
C ASP A 100 -6.26 9.35 9.50
N TYR A 101 -7.38 8.65 9.35
CA TYR A 101 -7.47 7.24 9.72
C TYR A 101 -6.53 6.37 8.89
N ASP A 102 -6.46 6.62 7.58
CA ASP A 102 -5.65 5.82 6.67
C ASP A 102 -4.18 5.82 7.08
N ASP A 103 -3.63 7.01 7.30
CA ASP A 103 -2.23 7.18 7.70
C ASP A 103 -1.98 6.60 9.09
N SER A 104 -2.95 6.78 9.99
CA SER A 104 -2.84 6.24 11.35
C SER A 104 -2.85 4.73 11.36
N LEU A 105 -3.65 4.09 10.48
CA LEU A 105 -3.69 2.64 10.39
C LEU A 105 -2.39 2.09 9.79
N VAL A 106 -1.77 2.81 8.86
CA VAL A 106 -0.44 2.45 8.35
C VAL A 106 0.57 2.42 9.50
N LEU A 107 0.59 3.47 10.33
CA LEU A 107 1.52 3.53 11.46
C LEU A 107 1.25 2.43 12.48
N ALA A 108 -0.03 2.17 12.79
CA ALA A 108 -0.40 1.10 13.72
C ALA A 108 0.03 -0.26 13.18
N SER A 109 -0.14 -0.49 11.88
CA SER A 109 0.26 -1.74 11.21
C SER A 109 1.77 -1.92 11.23
N MET A 110 2.51 -0.86 10.91
CA MET A 110 3.98 -0.90 10.95
C MET A 110 4.50 -1.22 12.34
N LYS A 111 3.90 -0.59 13.36
CA LYS A 111 4.27 -0.84 14.76
C LYS A 111 4.01 -2.28 15.14
N LYS A 112 2.84 -2.81 14.77
CA LYS A 112 2.47 -4.20 15.04
C LYS A 112 3.47 -5.17 14.43
N LEU A 113 3.91 -4.91 13.21
CA LEU A 113 4.81 -5.79 12.45
C LEU A 113 6.28 -5.52 12.72
N GLY A 114 6.62 -4.46 13.45
CA GLY A 114 8.01 -4.10 13.70
C GLY A 114 8.73 -3.57 12.48
N ILE A 115 8.00 -2.97 11.52
CA ILE A 115 8.57 -2.44 10.29
C ILE A 115 8.86 -0.96 10.47
N LYS A 116 10.05 -0.53 10.08
CA LYS A 116 10.50 0.86 10.27
C LYS A 116 10.59 1.65 8.97
N LYS A 117 10.50 0.99 7.81
CA LYS A 117 10.63 1.65 6.52
C LYS A 117 9.28 1.73 5.83
N LEU A 118 8.95 2.92 5.37
CA LEU A 118 7.71 3.20 4.64
C LEU A 118 8.04 3.80 3.29
N ALA A 119 7.52 3.21 2.21
CA ALA A 119 7.59 3.79 0.87
C ALA A 119 6.31 4.57 0.62
N THR A 120 6.43 5.85 0.38
CA THR A 120 5.31 6.74 0.10
C THR A 120 5.77 7.87 -0.81
N LEU A 121 4.82 8.49 -1.51
CA LEU A 121 5.08 9.66 -2.34
C LEU A 121 4.95 10.97 -1.56
N ASP A 122 4.44 10.90 -0.36
CA ASP A 122 4.22 12.09 0.48
C ASP A 122 5.46 12.46 1.28
#